data_afd94d8a2f2d456a552e37dbf788c7f1
#
_entry.id   afd94d8a2f2d456a552e37dbf788c7f1
#
_cell.length_a   1.000
_cell.length_b   1.000
_cell.length_c   1.000
_cell.angle_alpha   90.00
_cell.angle_beta   90.00
_cell.angle_gamma   90.00
#
_symmetry.space_group_name_H-M   'P 1'
#
loop_
_entity.id
_entity.type
_entity.pdbx_description
1 polymer ?
#
loop_
_entity_poly.entity_id
_entity_poly.type
_entity_poly.pdbx_seq_one_letter_code
_entity_poly.pdbx_strand_id
1 'polypeptide(L)'
;RRVTATLRQIADGVVAAGLPLEGKPGRALDDAYDNLRLAVKQAHPAPGEDEANQDHLNRILKRGLTPIVETDSESWQPLHWILEAPDVLVEYGGFDAVIGNPPFLAGKKIARANGTNLEKWMKLDLQGQRGSADLCAHFIRRAWLLLADQGSLGLIATDRIGQGDTAAMSTAALGNRGLLYRAVSRFRWPGAASTRAAIVWIAKLPESDSAIRPNLDGKDVTGITPSLTDASETDVRLASKLTLPFLAGHGVAAYGTGFIPEGTAPTLAS
;
A
#
# COMPACT_ATOMS: atom_id res chain seq x y z
N ARG A 1 -4.66 -5.05 30.74
CA ARG A 1 -4.87 -6.21 29.83
C ARG A 1 -6.33 -6.39 29.41
N ARG A 2 -7.31 -6.34 30.33
CA ARG A 2 -8.75 -6.50 29.97
C ARG A 2 -9.26 -5.39 29.07
N VAL A 3 -8.95 -4.13 29.35
CA VAL A 3 -9.34 -2.97 28.52
C VAL A 3 -8.77 -3.08 27.10
N THR A 4 -7.51 -3.49 26.97
CA THR A 4 -6.87 -3.65 25.66
C THR A 4 -7.55 -4.76 24.84
N ALA A 5 -7.97 -5.86 25.46
CA ALA A 5 -8.68 -6.95 24.78
C ALA A 5 -10.06 -6.47 24.25
N THR A 6 -10.81 -5.71 25.05
CA THR A 6 -12.09 -5.13 24.63
C THR A 6 -11.91 -4.16 23.46
N LEU A 7 -10.93 -3.25 23.55
CA LEU A 7 -10.62 -2.32 22.47
C LEU A 7 -10.21 -3.02 21.18
N ARG A 8 -9.43 -4.09 21.28
CA ARG A 8 -9.04 -4.92 20.13
C ARG A 8 -10.27 -5.55 19.49
N GLN A 9 -11.14 -6.16 20.27
CA GLN A 9 -12.38 -6.77 19.78
C GLN A 9 -13.29 -5.76 19.07
N ILE A 10 -13.40 -4.53 19.60
CA ILE A 10 -14.14 -3.44 18.95
C ILE A 10 -13.49 -3.04 17.64
N ALA A 11 -12.16 -2.87 17.62
CA ALA A 11 -11.42 -2.50 16.42
C ALA A 11 -11.50 -3.61 15.34
N ASP A 12 -11.40 -4.88 15.74
CA ASP A 12 -11.66 -6.02 14.85
C ASP A 12 -13.09 -5.96 14.29
N GLY A 13 -14.06 -5.57 15.11
CA GLY A 13 -15.45 -5.38 14.71
C GLY A 13 -15.62 -4.32 13.62
N VAL A 14 -14.88 -3.20 13.71
CA VAL A 14 -14.89 -2.15 12.68
C VAL A 14 -14.40 -2.72 11.33
N VAL A 15 -13.31 -3.49 11.34
CA VAL A 15 -12.82 -4.17 10.14
C VAL A 15 -13.84 -5.19 9.64
N ALA A 16 -14.39 -6.01 10.54
CA ALA A 16 -15.36 -7.04 10.20
C ALA A 16 -16.67 -6.49 9.61
N ALA A 17 -17.12 -5.33 10.06
CA ALA A 17 -18.31 -4.67 9.51
C ALA A 17 -18.05 -4.06 8.13
N GLY A 18 -16.86 -3.47 7.91
CA GLY A 18 -16.53 -2.76 6.69
C GLY A 18 -16.00 -3.64 5.55
N LEU A 19 -15.21 -4.66 5.86
CA LEU A 19 -14.52 -5.48 4.85
C LEU A 19 -15.46 -6.20 3.87
N PRO A 20 -16.60 -6.81 4.30
CA PRO A 20 -17.55 -7.42 3.37
C PRO A 20 -18.20 -6.44 2.38
N LEU A 21 -18.23 -5.16 2.75
CA LEU A 21 -18.75 -4.05 1.95
C LEU A 21 -17.65 -3.31 1.18
N GLU A 22 -16.45 -3.92 1.12
CA GLU A 22 -15.30 -3.33 0.43
C GLU A 22 -14.87 -1.96 1.00
N GLY A 23 -15.35 -1.61 2.21
CA GLY A 23 -15.20 -0.28 2.82
C GLY A 23 -15.88 0.86 2.04
N LYS A 24 -16.71 0.56 1.06
CA LYS A 24 -17.33 1.55 0.17
C LYS A 24 -18.29 2.47 0.95
N PRO A 25 -18.08 3.79 0.97
CA PRO A 25 -18.95 4.74 1.64
C PRO A 25 -20.40 4.65 1.11
N GLY A 26 -21.36 4.79 2.03
CA GLY A 26 -22.78 4.82 1.71
C GLY A 26 -23.63 4.10 2.77
N ARG A 27 -24.95 4.16 2.59
CA ARG A 27 -25.93 3.67 3.56
C ARG A 27 -25.67 2.25 4.07
N ALA A 28 -25.24 1.33 3.21
CA ALA A 28 -24.97 -0.04 3.62
C ALA A 28 -23.81 -0.14 4.63
N LEU A 29 -22.79 0.71 4.49
CA LEU A 29 -21.67 0.79 5.42
C LEU A 29 -22.12 1.46 6.74
N ASP A 30 -22.91 2.50 6.65
CA ASP A 30 -23.47 3.19 7.81
C ASP A 30 -24.35 2.24 8.64
N ASP A 31 -25.27 1.52 7.98
CA ASP A 31 -26.13 0.49 8.61
C ASP A 31 -25.29 -0.64 9.26
N ALA A 32 -24.17 -1.04 8.64
CA ALA A 32 -23.28 -2.06 9.19
C ALA A 32 -22.56 -1.57 10.46
N TYR A 33 -22.13 -0.30 10.49
CA TYR A 33 -21.52 0.28 11.69
C TYR A 33 -22.53 0.56 12.80
N ASP A 34 -23.77 0.93 12.48
CA ASP A 34 -24.86 1.04 13.48
C ASP A 34 -25.19 -0.32 14.08
N ASN A 35 -25.23 -1.36 13.27
CA ASN A 35 -25.39 -2.74 13.75
C ASN A 35 -24.23 -3.18 14.63
N LEU A 36 -22.98 -2.85 14.27
CA LEU A 36 -21.81 -3.10 15.11
C LEU A 36 -21.91 -2.36 16.45
N ARG A 37 -22.32 -1.08 16.45
CA ARG A 37 -22.49 -0.30 17.67
C ARG A 37 -23.47 -0.95 18.64
N LEU A 38 -24.59 -1.47 18.11
CA LEU A 38 -25.56 -2.22 18.92
C LEU A 38 -24.93 -3.51 19.48
N ALA A 39 -24.20 -4.27 18.66
CA ALA A 39 -23.55 -5.49 19.08
C ALA A 39 -22.47 -5.25 20.15
N VAL A 40 -21.70 -4.16 20.03
CA VAL A 40 -20.71 -3.74 21.05
C VAL A 40 -21.38 -3.38 22.36
N LYS A 41 -22.50 -2.64 22.31
CA LYS A 41 -23.27 -2.30 23.52
C LYS A 41 -23.79 -3.55 24.23
N GLN A 42 -24.28 -4.54 23.50
CA GLN A 42 -24.74 -5.82 24.06
C GLN A 42 -23.58 -6.65 24.62
N ALA A 43 -22.43 -6.63 23.96
CA ALA A 43 -21.25 -7.38 24.39
C ALA A 43 -20.53 -6.78 25.61
N HIS A 44 -20.64 -5.47 25.78
CA HIS A 44 -19.97 -4.68 26.82
C HIS A 44 -20.94 -3.68 27.46
N PRO A 45 -21.98 -4.15 28.17
CA PRO A 45 -22.94 -3.27 28.81
C PRO A 45 -22.29 -2.43 29.93
N ALA A 46 -22.86 -1.28 30.23
CA ALA A 46 -22.39 -0.46 31.33
C ALA A 46 -22.72 -1.14 32.70
N PRO A 47 -21.97 -0.77 33.76
CA PRO A 47 -22.25 -1.28 35.08
C PRO A 47 -23.72 -1.03 35.50
N GLY A 48 -24.45 -2.12 35.83
CA GLY A 48 -25.86 -2.07 36.21
C GLY A 48 -26.88 -2.21 35.07
N GLU A 49 -26.39 -2.37 33.84
CA GLU A 49 -27.21 -2.80 32.69
C GLU A 49 -27.33 -4.33 32.61
N ASP A 50 -27.99 -4.82 31.55
CA ASP A 50 -28.21 -6.24 31.28
C ASP A 50 -26.92 -7.08 31.33
N GLU A 51 -27.05 -8.40 31.42
CA GLU A 51 -25.92 -9.32 31.32
C GLU A 51 -25.26 -9.23 29.91
N ALA A 52 -23.92 -9.28 29.89
CA ALA A 52 -23.13 -9.20 28.66
C ALA A 52 -23.45 -10.36 27.70
N ASN A 53 -23.81 -10.04 26.47
CA ASN A 53 -24.06 -11.01 25.41
C ASN A 53 -23.11 -10.80 24.23
N GLN A 54 -22.21 -11.73 24.03
CA GLN A 54 -21.17 -11.70 22.98
C GLN A 54 -21.65 -12.24 21.62
N ASP A 55 -22.82 -12.90 21.55
CA ASP A 55 -23.23 -13.66 20.37
C ASP A 55 -23.35 -12.79 19.10
N HIS A 56 -23.89 -11.58 19.26
CA HIS A 56 -24.09 -10.68 18.13
C HIS A 56 -22.74 -10.19 17.58
N LEU A 57 -21.85 -9.75 18.46
CA LEU A 57 -20.50 -9.29 18.07
C LEU A 57 -19.70 -10.44 17.44
N ASN A 58 -19.74 -11.62 18.03
CA ASN A 58 -19.05 -12.80 17.50
C ASN A 58 -19.54 -13.20 16.09
N ARG A 59 -20.85 -13.05 15.81
CA ARG A 59 -21.36 -13.25 14.45
C ARG A 59 -20.82 -12.25 13.45
N ILE A 60 -20.72 -10.98 13.81
CA ILE A 60 -20.12 -9.93 12.96
C ILE A 60 -18.66 -10.26 12.70
N LEU A 61 -17.88 -10.53 13.75
CA LEU A 61 -16.46 -10.88 13.64
C LEU A 61 -16.25 -12.08 12.74
N LYS A 62 -16.95 -13.17 13.00
CA LYS A 62 -16.84 -14.41 12.20
C LYS A 62 -17.18 -14.16 10.73
N ARG A 63 -18.31 -13.50 10.46
CA ARG A 63 -18.74 -13.21 9.08
C ARG A 63 -17.76 -12.30 8.35
N GLY A 64 -17.27 -11.25 9.00
CA GLY A 64 -16.48 -10.22 8.35
C GLY A 64 -15.00 -10.53 8.24
N LEU A 65 -14.46 -11.33 9.17
CA LEU A 65 -13.04 -11.69 9.16
C LEU A 65 -12.75 -13.05 8.52
N THR A 66 -13.76 -13.84 8.16
CA THR A 66 -13.54 -15.07 7.40
C THR A 66 -13.18 -14.71 5.95
N PRO A 67 -12.04 -15.19 5.43
CA PRO A 67 -11.67 -14.99 4.04
C PRO A 67 -12.75 -15.49 3.08
N ILE A 68 -13.03 -14.75 2.01
CA ILE A 68 -14.01 -15.16 0.97
C ILE A 68 -13.40 -16.07 -0.10
N VAL A 69 -12.11 -16.34 -0.01
CA VAL A 69 -11.36 -17.28 -0.84
C VAL A 69 -10.55 -18.18 0.08
N GLU A 70 -10.17 -19.34 -0.42
CA GLU A 70 -9.29 -20.24 0.32
C GLU A 70 -7.93 -19.60 0.55
N THR A 71 -7.50 -19.56 1.81
CA THR A 71 -6.21 -18.98 2.25
C THR A 71 -5.59 -19.87 3.32
N ASP A 72 -4.34 -19.62 3.67
CA ASP A 72 -3.65 -20.30 4.78
C ASP A 72 -4.21 -19.91 6.15
N SER A 73 -5.12 -18.96 6.21
CA SER A 73 -5.73 -18.46 7.44
C SER A 73 -7.23 -18.72 7.45
N GLU A 74 -7.75 -19.31 8.53
CA GLU A 74 -9.19 -19.50 8.73
C GLU A 74 -9.92 -18.17 8.99
N SER A 75 -9.23 -17.21 9.55
CA SER A 75 -9.76 -15.87 9.88
C SER A 75 -8.66 -14.81 9.77
N TRP A 76 -9.02 -13.65 9.21
CA TRP A 76 -8.15 -12.49 9.24
C TRP A 76 -7.92 -12.04 10.67
N GLN A 77 -6.68 -11.65 10.99
CA GLN A 77 -6.29 -11.08 12.27
C GLN A 77 -5.78 -9.64 12.04
N PRO A 78 -6.67 -8.65 12.09
CA PRO A 78 -6.28 -7.27 11.88
C PRO A 78 -5.25 -6.80 12.91
N LEU A 79 -4.21 -6.10 12.45
CA LEU A 79 -3.23 -5.45 13.30
C LEU A 79 -3.61 -3.99 13.48
N HIS A 80 -3.87 -3.60 14.73
CA HIS A 80 -4.26 -2.23 15.09
C HIS A 80 -3.08 -1.48 15.69
N TRP A 81 -2.29 -0.83 14.86
CA TRP A 81 -1.06 -0.13 15.27
C TRP A 81 -1.26 0.80 16.48
N ILE A 82 -2.41 1.50 16.54
CA ILE A 82 -2.74 2.39 17.66
C ILE A 82 -2.90 1.64 19.00
N LEU A 83 -3.21 0.35 18.97
CA LEU A 83 -3.32 -0.50 20.16
C LEU A 83 -2.03 -1.23 20.47
N GLU A 84 -1.17 -1.43 19.47
CA GLU A 84 0.13 -2.10 19.63
C GLU A 84 1.21 -1.13 20.13
N ALA A 85 1.20 0.11 19.64
CA ALA A 85 2.19 1.14 19.96
C ALA A 85 1.51 2.50 20.17
N PRO A 86 0.64 2.63 21.19
CA PRO A 86 -0.12 3.86 21.44
C PRO A 86 0.77 5.05 21.76
N ASP A 87 1.83 4.84 22.52
CA ASP A 87 2.84 5.85 22.85
C ASP A 87 3.52 6.40 21.59
N VAL A 88 3.97 5.52 20.70
CA VAL A 88 4.64 5.92 19.45
C VAL A 88 3.69 6.74 18.57
N LEU A 89 2.45 6.30 18.41
CA LEU A 89 1.53 6.93 17.46
C LEU A 89 0.80 8.15 18.02
N VAL A 90 0.56 8.20 19.34
CA VAL A 90 -0.19 9.30 19.98
C VAL A 90 0.76 10.34 20.57
N GLU A 91 1.82 9.92 21.26
CA GLU A 91 2.71 10.85 21.96
C GLU A 91 3.82 11.37 21.04
N TYR A 92 4.41 10.49 20.22
CA TYR A 92 5.54 10.83 19.34
C TYR A 92 5.11 11.08 17.87
N GLY A 93 3.82 10.94 17.54
CA GLY A 93 3.28 11.24 16.21
C GLY A 93 3.63 10.21 15.12
N GLY A 94 4.26 9.11 15.46
CA GLY A 94 4.63 8.03 14.56
C GLY A 94 5.99 7.41 14.83
N PHE A 95 6.41 6.50 13.95
CA PHE A 95 7.72 5.86 14.04
C PHE A 95 8.81 6.71 13.38
N ASP A 96 9.99 6.77 13.98
CA ASP A 96 11.17 7.42 13.36
C ASP A 96 11.67 6.62 12.16
N ALA A 97 11.51 5.29 12.19
CA ALA A 97 11.90 4.42 11.10
C ALA A 97 10.96 3.22 10.96
N VAL A 98 10.63 2.88 9.70
CA VAL A 98 9.93 1.64 9.35
C VAL A 98 10.78 0.87 8.35
N ILE A 99 11.20 -0.34 8.72
CA ILE A 99 11.96 -1.23 7.84
C ILE A 99 11.20 -2.55 7.66
N GLY A 100 11.30 -3.15 6.48
CA GLY A 100 10.61 -4.42 6.26
C GLY A 100 10.82 -5.04 4.89
N ASN A 101 10.35 -6.27 4.80
CA ASN A 101 10.24 -7.04 3.58
C ASN A 101 8.79 -7.49 3.40
N PRO A 102 7.94 -6.65 2.79
CA PRO A 102 6.54 -6.98 2.58
C PRO A 102 6.38 -8.13 1.58
N PRO A 103 5.26 -8.85 1.60
CA PRO A 103 5.03 -9.95 0.69
C PRO A 103 5.00 -9.50 -0.78
N PHE A 104 5.63 -10.30 -1.65
CA PHE A 104 5.72 -10.05 -3.08
C PHE A 104 4.53 -10.70 -3.79
N LEU A 105 3.48 -9.92 -4.01
CA LEU A 105 2.28 -10.35 -4.71
C LEU A 105 1.93 -9.32 -5.78
N ALA A 106 1.92 -9.77 -7.04
CA ALA A 106 1.54 -8.92 -8.16
C ALA A 106 0.08 -8.46 -8.03
N GLY A 107 -0.20 -7.20 -8.35
CA GLY A 107 -1.50 -6.59 -8.14
C GLY A 107 -2.66 -7.38 -8.75
N LYS A 108 -2.48 -7.95 -9.97
CA LYS A 108 -3.49 -8.80 -10.62
C LYS A 108 -3.79 -10.11 -9.87
N LYS A 109 -2.94 -10.51 -8.93
CA LYS A 109 -3.11 -11.74 -8.14
C LYS A 109 -3.72 -11.49 -6.77
N ILE A 110 -3.83 -10.24 -6.32
CA ILE A 110 -4.31 -9.90 -4.97
C ILE A 110 -5.74 -10.42 -4.76
N ALA A 111 -6.66 -10.14 -5.68
CA ALA A 111 -8.04 -10.61 -5.58
C ALA A 111 -8.15 -12.13 -5.49
N ARG A 112 -7.32 -12.86 -6.25
CA ARG A 112 -7.30 -14.33 -6.23
C ARG A 112 -6.75 -14.88 -4.92
N ALA A 113 -5.73 -14.23 -4.36
CA ALA A 113 -5.05 -14.71 -3.16
C ALA A 113 -5.74 -14.29 -1.86
N ASN A 114 -6.39 -13.14 -1.85
CA ASN A 114 -6.90 -12.52 -0.63
C ASN A 114 -8.40 -12.17 -0.67
N GLY A 115 -9.05 -12.38 -1.81
CA GLY A 115 -10.44 -12.00 -2.04
C GLY A 115 -10.60 -10.60 -2.64
N THR A 116 -11.69 -10.45 -3.39
CA THR A 116 -12.00 -9.18 -4.08
C THR A 116 -12.39 -8.07 -3.11
N ASN A 117 -12.97 -8.40 -1.96
CA ASN A 117 -13.34 -7.45 -0.93
C ASN A 117 -12.11 -6.77 -0.31
N LEU A 118 -11.05 -7.54 0.02
CA LEU A 118 -9.80 -6.97 0.53
C LEU A 118 -9.07 -6.16 -0.54
N GLU A 119 -9.00 -6.67 -1.79
CA GLU A 119 -8.41 -5.93 -2.90
C GLU A 119 -9.10 -4.56 -3.10
N LYS A 120 -10.43 -4.53 -3.10
CA LYS A 120 -11.19 -3.30 -3.29
C LYS A 120 -11.04 -2.36 -2.08
N TRP A 121 -11.04 -2.90 -0.87
CA TRP A 121 -10.78 -2.09 0.33
C TRP A 121 -9.41 -1.42 0.26
N MET A 122 -8.34 -2.16 -0.05
CA MET A 122 -7.01 -1.57 -0.22
C MET A 122 -6.97 -0.47 -1.28
N LYS A 123 -7.81 -0.56 -2.32
CA LYS A 123 -7.90 0.46 -3.37
C LYS A 123 -8.64 1.74 -2.94
N LEU A 124 -9.47 1.70 -1.91
CA LEU A 124 -10.14 2.92 -1.41
C LEU A 124 -9.15 3.95 -0.87
N ASP A 125 -8.10 3.49 -0.21
CA ASP A 125 -7.04 4.36 0.32
C ASP A 125 -6.21 5.06 -0.77
N LEU A 126 -6.47 4.77 -2.05
CA LEU A 126 -5.72 5.25 -3.20
C LEU A 126 -6.24 6.56 -3.80
N GLN A 127 -7.19 7.24 -3.14
CA GLN A 127 -7.75 8.52 -3.61
C GLN A 127 -8.14 8.52 -5.10
N GLY A 128 -8.76 7.44 -5.56
CA GLY A 128 -9.24 7.30 -6.93
C GLY A 128 -8.18 6.88 -7.96
N GLN A 129 -6.96 6.58 -7.58
CA GLN A 129 -5.99 5.99 -8.49
C GLN A 129 -6.49 4.61 -8.93
N ARG A 130 -6.65 4.45 -10.23
CA ARG A 130 -7.04 3.19 -10.87
C ARG A 130 -5.77 2.45 -11.25
N GLY A 131 -5.71 1.16 -10.95
CA GLY A 131 -4.59 0.35 -11.36
C GLY A 131 -4.45 -0.95 -10.59
N SER A 132 -3.47 -1.72 -10.97
CA SER A 132 -3.15 -3.03 -10.39
C SER A 132 -1.72 -3.01 -9.83
N ALA A 133 -1.51 -2.19 -8.78
CA ALA A 133 -0.22 -2.12 -8.13
C ALA A 133 0.08 -3.38 -7.33
N ASP A 134 1.35 -3.74 -7.24
CA ASP A 134 1.83 -4.85 -6.45
C ASP A 134 1.61 -4.59 -4.95
N LEU A 135 1.42 -5.67 -4.18
CA LEU A 135 1.08 -5.56 -2.75
C LEU A 135 2.11 -4.74 -1.95
N CYS A 136 3.40 -4.80 -2.32
CA CYS A 136 4.44 -4.01 -1.67
C CYS A 136 4.19 -2.49 -1.74
N ALA A 137 3.52 -1.98 -2.77
CA ALA A 137 3.18 -0.56 -2.86
C ALA A 137 2.17 -0.13 -1.78
N HIS A 138 1.21 -1.00 -1.46
CA HIS A 138 0.27 -0.76 -0.35
C HIS A 138 1.00 -0.73 1.00
N PHE A 139 2.00 -1.61 1.20
CA PHE A 139 2.83 -1.60 2.40
C PHE A 139 3.68 -0.33 2.51
N ILE A 140 4.28 0.14 1.41
CA ILE A 140 5.02 1.41 1.40
C ILE A 140 4.12 2.58 1.79
N ARG A 141 2.91 2.66 1.26
CA ARG A 141 1.95 3.70 1.64
C ARG A 141 1.57 3.59 3.12
N ARG A 142 1.28 2.38 3.60
CA ARG A 142 0.95 2.19 5.01
C ARG A 142 2.11 2.54 5.93
N ALA A 143 3.33 2.13 5.60
CA ALA A 143 4.54 2.52 6.31
C ALA A 143 4.70 4.05 6.38
N TRP A 144 4.50 4.73 5.25
CA TRP A 144 4.53 6.20 5.19
C TRP A 144 3.55 6.87 6.15
N LEU A 145 2.32 6.35 6.26
CA LEU A 145 1.30 6.89 7.17
C LEU A 145 1.64 6.67 8.64
N LEU A 146 2.48 5.69 8.96
CA LEU A 146 2.92 5.37 10.31
C LEU A 146 4.19 6.13 10.73
N LEU A 147 4.87 6.80 9.79
CA LEU A 147 6.07 7.60 10.11
C LEU A 147 5.70 8.90 10.83
N ALA A 148 6.49 9.25 11.81
CA ALA A 148 6.55 10.61 12.34
C ALA A 148 7.08 11.59 11.28
N ASP A 149 6.94 12.88 11.53
CA ASP A 149 7.64 13.89 10.74
C ASP A 149 9.14 13.71 10.87
N GLN A 150 9.87 13.83 9.76
CA GLN A 150 11.30 13.54 9.61
C GLN A 150 11.68 12.05 9.75
N GLY A 151 10.70 11.16 9.91
CA GLY A 151 10.92 9.72 9.88
C GLY A 151 11.28 9.19 8.48
N SER A 152 11.82 7.98 8.43
CA SER A 152 12.19 7.34 7.17
C SER A 152 11.72 5.89 7.08
N LEU A 153 11.45 5.42 5.87
CA LEU A 153 11.17 4.01 5.61
C LEU A 153 12.27 3.39 4.74
N GLY A 154 12.51 2.09 4.95
CA GLY A 154 13.39 1.26 4.13
C GLY A 154 12.73 -0.08 3.83
N LEU A 155 12.23 -0.28 2.61
CA LEU A 155 11.49 -1.48 2.28
C LEU A 155 12.08 -2.19 1.08
N ILE A 156 12.08 -3.53 1.16
CA ILE A 156 12.35 -4.40 0.03
C ILE A 156 11.05 -4.50 -0.78
N ALA A 157 11.17 -4.45 -2.10
CA ALA A 157 10.04 -4.52 -3.01
C ALA A 157 10.38 -5.38 -4.23
N THR A 158 9.39 -5.65 -5.05
CA THR A 158 9.64 -6.20 -6.39
C THR A 158 10.39 -5.17 -7.23
N ASP A 159 11.15 -5.60 -8.25
CA ASP A 159 11.80 -4.70 -9.21
C ASP A 159 10.82 -3.86 -10.04
N ARG A 160 9.50 -4.11 -9.89
CA ARG A 160 8.41 -3.32 -10.46
C ARG A 160 8.08 -2.06 -9.66
N ILE A 161 8.70 -1.86 -8.50
CA ILE A 161 8.39 -0.71 -7.64
C ILE A 161 8.58 0.63 -8.37
N GLY A 162 9.50 0.70 -9.32
CA GLY A 162 9.73 1.85 -10.18
C GLY A 162 8.91 1.86 -11.48
N GLN A 163 7.87 1.03 -11.64
CA GLN A 163 7.18 0.84 -12.92
C GLN A 163 5.66 0.91 -12.78
N GLY A 164 5.01 1.52 -13.79
CA GLY A 164 3.55 1.49 -13.98
C GLY A 164 2.75 1.89 -12.74
N ASP A 165 1.66 1.17 -12.49
CA ASP A 165 0.75 1.42 -11.37
C ASP A 165 1.44 1.30 -10.00
N THR A 166 2.43 0.39 -9.88
CA THR A 166 3.16 0.18 -8.63
C THR A 166 3.99 1.41 -8.27
N ALA A 167 4.72 1.99 -9.23
CA ALA A 167 5.44 3.25 -9.02
C ALA A 167 4.49 4.42 -8.75
N ALA A 168 3.41 4.53 -9.52
CA ALA A 168 2.42 5.59 -9.36
C ALA A 168 1.81 5.61 -7.96
N MET A 169 1.61 4.43 -7.37
CA MET A 169 1.04 4.29 -6.02
C MET A 169 2.04 4.45 -4.88
N SER A 170 3.32 4.25 -5.12
CA SER A 170 4.37 4.25 -4.09
C SER A 170 5.37 5.37 -4.32
N THR A 171 6.43 5.12 -5.05
CA THR A 171 7.55 6.07 -5.22
C THR A 171 7.13 7.41 -5.82
N ALA A 172 6.24 7.41 -6.82
CA ALA A 172 5.75 8.65 -7.42
C ALA A 172 4.75 9.39 -6.52
N ALA A 173 3.86 8.67 -5.83
CA ALA A 173 2.90 9.29 -4.91
C ALA A 173 3.57 9.94 -3.70
N LEU A 174 4.71 9.40 -3.26
CA LEU A 174 5.47 9.91 -2.13
C LEU A 174 6.55 10.91 -2.54
N GLY A 175 7.03 10.89 -3.79
CA GLY A 175 8.08 11.78 -4.27
C GLY A 175 7.78 13.27 -4.14
N ASN A 176 6.51 13.67 -4.13
CA ASN A 176 6.09 15.05 -3.88
C ASN A 176 5.98 15.42 -2.38
N ARG A 177 6.13 14.45 -1.48
CA ARG A 177 5.94 14.60 -0.04
C ARG A 177 7.14 14.17 0.79
N GLY A 178 8.15 13.62 0.14
CA GLY A 178 9.34 13.11 0.80
C GLY A 178 10.47 12.87 -0.20
N LEU A 179 11.64 12.61 0.34
CA LEU A 179 12.86 12.40 -0.40
C LEU A 179 13.14 10.90 -0.58
N LEU A 180 13.19 10.43 -1.82
CA LEU A 180 13.77 9.13 -2.15
C LEU A 180 15.30 9.29 -2.16
N TYR A 181 15.93 9.01 -1.02
CA TYR A 181 17.36 9.33 -0.81
C TYR A 181 18.30 8.17 -1.10
N ARG A 182 17.80 6.96 -1.14
CA ARG A 182 18.60 5.79 -1.52
C ARG A 182 17.74 4.75 -2.20
N ALA A 183 18.32 4.11 -3.25
CA ALA A 183 17.70 2.97 -3.88
C ALA A 183 18.74 1.96 -4.35
N VAL A 184 18.37 0.66 -4.28
CA VAL A 184 18.96 -0.40 -5.08
C VAL A 184 17.92 -0.80 -6.10
N SER A 185 18.11 -0.40 -7.36
CA SER A 185 17.06 -0.46 -8.39
C SER A 185 16.74 -1.89 -8.80
N ARG A 186 17.74 -2.76 -8.74
CA ARG A 186 17.60 -4.17 -9.10
C ARG A 186 18.72 -5.01 -8.49
N PHE A 187 18.35 -5.99 -7.71
CA PHE A 187 19.29 -7.00 -7.26
C PHE A 187 18.66 -8.39 -7.34
N ARG A 188 19.51 -9.39 -7.42
CA ARG A 188 19.07 -10.78 -7.41
C ARG A 188 18.86 -11.21 -5.96
N TRP A 189 17.68 -11.71 -5.64
CA TRP A 189 17.43 -12.25 -4.31
C TRP A 189 18.38 -13.40 -4.00
N PRO A 190 19.06 -13.41 -2.86
CA PRO A 190 19.94 -14.52 -2.49
C PRO A 190 19.10 -15.78 -2.26
N GLY A 191 19.55 -16.92 -2.82
CA GLY A 191 18.91 -18.22 -2.68
C GLY A 191 18.39 -18.80 -4.00
N ALA A 192 17.60 -19.86 -3.91
CA ALA A 192 17.10 -20.62 -5.07
C ALA A 192 16.03 -19.87 -5.91
N ALA A 193 15.41 -18.85 -5.35
CA ALA A 193 14.40 -18.07 -6.07
C ALA A 193 15.06 -17.13 -7.08
N SER A 194 14.69 -17.22 -8.36
CA SER A 194 15.16 -16.30 -9.41
C SER A 194 14.49 -14.93 -9.38
N THR A 195 13.98 -14.52 -8.21
CA THR A 195 13.25 -13.27 -8.02
C THR A 195 14.21 -12.08 -8.06
N ARG A 196 13.84 -11.05 -8.80
CA ARG A 196 14.50 -9.75 -8.78
C ARG A 196 13.76 -8.84 -7.81
N ALA A 197 14.52 -8.13 -7.00
CA ALA A 197 14.00 -7.21 -6.01
C ALA A 197 14.67 -5.84 -6.14
N ALA A 198 14.05 -4.85 -5.56
CA ALA A 198 14.57 -3.51 -5.35
C ALA A 198 14.53 -3.18 -3.86
N ILE A 199 15.33 -2.22 -3.41
CA ILE A 199 15.22 -1.66 -2.08
C ILE A 199 15.07 -0.16 -2.23
N VAL A 200 14.13 0.43 -1.51
CA VAL A 200 13.88 1.86 -1.52
C VAL A 200 13.95 2.42 -0.11
N TRP A 201 14.59 3.58 0.05
CA TRP A 201 14.61 4.36 1.28
C TRP A 201 14.04 5.73 1.01
N ILE A 202 12.94 6.06 1.72
CA ILE A 202 12.20 7.30 1.54
C ILE A 202 12.10 8.00 2.90
N ALA A 203 12.50 9.26 2.98
CA ALA A 203 12.37 10.08 4.17
C ALA A 203 11.23 11.09 4.05
N LYS A 204 10.55 11.35 5.14
CA LYS A 204 9.53 12.43 5.28
C LYS A 204 10.23 13.79 5.45
N LEU A 205 11.10 14.14 4.50
CA LEU A 205 11.82 15.39 4.45
C LEU A 205 11.54 16.09 3.14
N PRO A 206 11.35 17.42 3.13
CA PRO A 206 11.31 18.17 1.90
C PRO A 206 12.67 18.09 1.19
N GLU A 207 12.66 18.01 -0.14
CA GLU A 207 13.87 17.89 -0.96
C GLU A 207 14.85 19.07 -0.73
N SER A 208 14.31 20.25 -0.39
CA SER A 208 15.08 21.47 -0.12
C SER A 208 15.86 21.43 1.20
N ASP A 209 15.56 20.50 2.10
CA ASP A 209 16.07 20.53 3.48
C ASP A 209 17.15 19.46 3.73
N SER A 210 17.56 18.75 2.69
CA SER A 210 18.43 17.60 2.87
C SER A 210 19.90 17.90 2.58
N ALA A 211 20.72 17.81 3.62
CA ALA A 211 22.14 17.54 3.48
C ALA A 211 22.44 16.12 2.94
N ILE A 212 21.39 15.33 2.69
CA ILE A 212 21.49 13.94 2.24
C ILE A 212 21.79 13.92 0.74
N ARG A 213 22.89 13.30 0.35
CA ARG A 213 23.19 13.01 -1.06
C ARG A 213 22.48 11.74 -1.48
N PRO A 214 21.60 11.78 -2.49
CA PRO A 214 20.93 10.59 -2.96
C PRO A 214 21.92 9.56 -3.52
N ASN A 215 21.68 8.27 -3.22
CA ASN A 215 22.56 7.19 -3.66
C ASN A 215 21.75 6.11 -4.38
N LEU A 216 22.04 5.91 -5.66
CA LEU A 216 21.43 4.91 -6.51
C LEU A 216 22.46 3.83 -6.89
N ASP A 217 22.16 2.59 -6.53
CA ASP A 217 23.01 1.43 -6.84
C ASP A 217 24.48 1.59 -6.40
N GLY A 218 24.68 2.27 -5.23
CA GLY A 218 25.99 2.53 -4.66
C GLY A 218 26.71 3.76 -5.21
N LYS A 219 26.08 4.51 -6.11
CA LYS A 219 26.64 5.75 -6.70
C LYS A 219 25.87 6.96 -6.19
N ASP A 220 26.58 8.03 -5.86
CA ASP A 220 25.95 9.30 -5.55
C ASP A 220 25.40 9.94 -6.82
N VAL A 221 24.16 10.41 -6.74
CA VAL A 221 23.40 10.99 -7.85
C VAL A 221 22.80 12.34 -7.43
N THR A 222 22.32 13.13 -8.38
CA THR A 222 21.68 14.41 -8.09
C THR A 222 20.29 14.27 -7.49
N GLY A 223 19.62 13.17 -7.81
CA GLY A 223 18.30 12.79 -7.33
C GLY A 223 17.92 11.41 -7.83
N ILE A 224 16.93 10.78 -7.23
CA ILE A 224 16.42 9.48 -7.67
C ILE A 224 14.99 9.69 -8.13
N THR A 225 14.72 9.35 -9.39
CA THR A 225 13.35 9.44 -9.94
C THR A 225 12.45 8.36 -9.34
N PRO A 226 11.13 8.51 -9.42
CA PRO A 226 10.19 7.44 -9.06
C PRO A 226 10.42 6.12 -9.82
N SER A 227 11.03 6.17 -10.99
CA SER A 227 11.40 5.00 -11.81
C SER A 227 12.71 4.35 -11.37
N LEU A 228 13.32 4.82 -10.28
CA LEU A 228 14.62 4.36 -9.77
C LEU A 228 15.76 4.56 -10.78
N THR A 229 15.79 5.72 -11.41
CA THR A 229 16.88 6.19 -12.29
C THR A 229 17.48 7.48 -11.75
N ASP A 230 18.66 7.86 -12.22
CA ASP A 230 19.26 9.15 -11.88
C ASP A 230 18.42 10.30 -12.46
N ALA A 231 18.10 11.29 -11.66
CA ALA A 231 17.33 12.46 -12.09
C ALA A 231 18.07 13.35 -13.10
N SER A 232 19.40 13.22 -13.23
CA SER A 232 20.17 13.90 -14.26
C SER A 232 20.02 13.27 -15.64
N GLU A 233 19.65 11.96 -15.70
CA GLU A 233 19.29 11.33 -16.94
C GLU A 233 17.90 11.88 -17.34
N THR A 234 17.79 12.42 -18.55
CA THR A 234 16.54 13.02 -19.02
C THR A 234 15.42 12.01 -18.85
N ASP A 235 14.60 12.23 -17.82
CA ASP A 235 13.45 11.38 -17.56
C ASP A 235 12.55 11.53 -18.80
N VAL A 236 12.51 10.50 -19.64
CA VAL A 236 11.48 10.39 -20.65
C VAL A 236 10.20 10.20 -19.88
N ARG A 237 9.63 11.32 -19.41
CA ARG A 237 8.34 11.38 -18.73
C ARG A 237 7.44 10.48 -19.51
N LEU A 238 6.80 9.55 -18.83
CA LEU A 238 5.72 8.73 -19.35
C LEU A 238 4.93 9.61 -20.31
N ALA A 239 5.16 9.42 -21.60
CA ALA A 239 4.57 10.24 -22.62
C ALA A 239 3.08 10.26 -22.32
N SER A 240 2.54 11.43 -21.99
CA SER A 240 1.11 11.62 -21.83
C SER A 240 0.48 10.92 -23.01
N LYS A 241 -0.46 9.99 -22.79
CA LYS A 241 -1.10 9.17 -23.82
C LYS A 241 -1.23 9.98 -25.10
N LEU A 242 -0.39 9.71 -26.07
CA LEU A 242 -0.59 10.18 -27.42
C LEU A 242 -1.92 9.56 -27.85
N THR A 243 -2.97 10.36 -27.80
CA THR A 243 -4.29 10.00 -28.32
C THR A 243 -4.16 10.08 -29.85
N LEU A 244 -3.57 9.05 -30.43
CA LEU A 244 -3.63 8.86 -31.87
C LEU A 244 -5.01 8.28 -32.15
N PRO A 245 -5.89 8.99 -32.87
CA PRO A 245 -7.28 8.62 -33.02
C PRO A 245 -7.53 7.36 -33.85
N PHE A 246 -6.50 6.67 -34.34
CA PHE A 246 -6.65 5.60 -35.34
C PHE A 246 -5.91 4.28 -35.06
N LEU A 247 -5.34 4.07 -33.87
CA LEU A 247 -4.71 2.79 -33.53
C LEU A 247 -5.23 2.26 -32.19
N ALA A 248 -6.55 2.05 -32.10
CA ALA A 248 -7.16 1.24 -31.07
C ALA A 248 -7.20 -0.22 -31.50
N GLY A 249 -6.05 -0.83 -31.63
CA GLY A 249 -5.91 -2.28 -31.64
C GLY A 249 -5.20 -2.69 -30.36
N HIS A 250 -5.41 -3.92 -29.87
CA HIS A 250 -4.56 -4.49 -28.85
C HIS A 250 -3.12 -4.62 -29.39
N GLY A 251 -2.46 -3.48 -29.50
CA GLY A 251 -1.05 -3.41 -29.82
C GLY A 251 -0.22 -3.97 -28.69
N VAL A 252 0.95 -4.44 -29.00
CA VAL A 252 1.95 -4.95 -28.05
C VAL A 252 2.10 -3.97 -26.88
N ALA A 253 1.67 -4.38 -25.68
CA ALA A 253 1.97 -3.64 -24.48
C ALA A 253 3.47 -3.73 -24.23
N ALA A 254 4.21 -2.65 -24.46
CA ALA A 254 5.61 -2.57 -24.08
C ALA A 254 5.68 -2.53 -22.54
N TYR A 255 6.08 -3.64 -21.95
CA TYR A 255 6.41 -3.72 -20.52
C TYR A 255 7.89 -3.40 -20.36
N GLY A 256 8.20 -2.28 -19.71
CA GLY A 256 9.58 -1.87 -19.42
C GLY A 256 9.82 -0.40 -19.73
N THR A 257 11.03 0.07 -19.43
CA THR A 257 11.55 1.34 -19.95
C THR A 257 11.47 1.26 -21.46
N GLY A 258 10.60 2.10 -22.05
CA GLY A 258 10.29 2.01 -23.48
C GLY A 258 11.54 2.02 -24.34
N PHE A 259 11.78 0.93 -25.03
CA PHE A 259 12.79 0.85 -26.07
C PHE A 259 12.23 1.55 -27.31
N ILE A 260 12.74 2.73 -27.59
CA ILE A 260 12.85 3.20 -28.97
C ILE A 260 14.23 2.75 -29.43
N PRO A 261 14.36 1.80 -30.38
CA PRO A 261 15.67 1.47 -30.94
C PRO A 261 16.27 2.73 -31.52
N GLU A 262 17.49 3.06 -31.14
CA GLU A 262 18.24 4.11 -31.82
C GLU A 262 18.25 3.79 -33.33
N GLY A 263 17.73 4.70 -34.15
CA GLY A 263 17.73 4.59 -35.61
C GLY A 263 16.38 4.42 -36.30
N THR A 264 15.24 4.32 -35.57
CA THR A 264 13.92 4.30 -36.18
C THR A 264 13.10 5.54 -35.80
N ALA A 265 13.53 6.70 -36.27
CA ALA A 265 12.58 7.82 -36.37
C ALA A 265 11.59 7.46 -37.49
N PRO A 266 10.26 7.44 -37.25
CA PRO A 266 9.32 7.29 -38.33
C PRO A 266 9.41 8.56 -39.18
N THR A 267 9.87 8.42 -40.41
CA THR A 267 9.70 9.43 -41.44
C THR A 267 8.20 9.62 -41.64
N LEU A 268 7.65 10.71 -41.11
CA LEU A 268 6.31 11.16 -41.49
C LEU A 268 6.39 11.52 -42.98
N ALA A 269 5.94 10.61 -43.81
CA ALA A 269 5.63 10.92 -45.22
C ALA A 269 4.42 11.85 -45.26
N SER A 270 4.63 12.95 -45.89
CA SER A 270 3.66 14.01 -46.25
C SER A 270 2.35 13.52 -46.83
#